data_31ff6a97419b814c5f28597f10eb6f18
#
_entry.id   31ff6a97419b814c5f28597f10eb6f18
#
_cell.length_a   1.000
_cell.length_b   1.000
_cell.length_c   1.000
_cell.angle_alpha   90.00
_cell.angle_beta   90.00
_cell.angle_gamma   90.00
#
_symmetry.space_group_name_H-M   'P 1'
#
loop_
_entity.id
_entity.type
_entity.pdbx_description
1 polymer ?
#
loop_
_entity_poly.entity_id
_entity_poly.type
_entity_poly.pdbx_seq_one_letter_code
_entity_poly.pdbx_strand_id
1 'polypeptide(L)'
;MRQTIELRVYSSRHGRHMDEWSLMLGESQHEMDLIKVYPECRLQRIIGFGGAFTEACAHVFARMPEGAQERLLRVYFGSDGAGYTLCRAPIMSCDFSLSP
;
A
#
# COMPACT_ATOMS: atom_id res chain seq x y z
N MET A 1 1.32 15.87 -29.22
CA MET A 1 2.40 15.26 -28.42
C MET A 1 1.84 14.00 -27.79
N ARG A 2 2.35 12.81 -28.14
CA ARG A 2 1.95 11.57 -27.47
C ARG A 2 2.60 11.57 -26.09
N GLN A 3 1.81 11.56 -25.04
CA GLN A 3 2.31 11.38 -23.69
C GLN A 3 2.66 9.89 -23.50
N THR A 4 3.92 9.60 -23.31
CA THR A 4 4.38 8.26 -22.94
C THR A 4 4.25 8.13 -21.44
N ILE A 5 3.40 7.22 -20.97
CA ILE A 5 3.21 6.95 -19.55
C ILE A 5 3.91 5.62 -19.26
N GLU A 6 4.85 5.64 -18.34
CA GLU A 6 5.49 4.45 -17.80
C GLU A 6 4.66 3.92 -16.63
N LEU A 7 4.27 2.65 -16.67
CA LEU A 7 3.61 1.95 -15.59
C LEU A 7 4.61 1.00 -14.94
N ARG A 8 4.79 1.12 -13.63
CA ARG A 8 5.47 0.09 -12.83
C ARG A 8 4.43 -0.90 -12.33
N VAL A 9 4.63 -2.15 -12.65
CA VAL A 9 3.73 -3.23 -12.27
C VAL A 9 4.43 -4.12 -11.26
N TYR A 10 3.77 -4.35 -10.13
CA TYR A 10 4.22 -5.27 -9.10
C TYR A 10 3.25 -6.44 -9.09
N SER A 11 3.72 -7.62 -9.40
CA SER A 11 2.89 -8.81 -9.43
C SER A 11 3.52 -9.97 -8.69
N SER A 12 2.70 -10.72 -7.97
CA SER A 12 3.08 -12.03 -7.41
C SER A 12 2.38 -13.12 -8.21
N ARG A 13 3.13 -13.95 -8.90
CA ARG A 13 2.58 -15.05 -9.70
C ARG A 13 3.45 -16.29 -9.51
N HIS A 14 2.82 -17.45 -9.35
CA HIS A 14 3.50 -18.74 -9.28
C HIS A 14 4.58 -18.85 -8.19
N GLY A 15 4.31 -18.33 -6.98
CA GLY A 15 5.22 -18.41 -5.83
C GLY A 15 6.44 -17.49 -5.90
N ARG A 16 6.51 -16.60 -6.87
CA ARG A 16 7.50 -15.51 -6.89
C ARG A 16 7.01 -14.32 -6.06
N HIS A 17 7.92 -13.71 -5.31
CA HIS A 17 7.64 -12.48 -4.59
C HIS A 17 7.70 -11.29 -5.56
N MET A 18 6.63 -10.52 -5.64
CA MET A 18 6.54 -9.16 -6.18
C MET A 18 7.60 -8.84 -7.25
N ASP A 19 7.49 -9.47 -8.42
CA ASP A 19 8.33 -9.10 -9.57
C ASP A 19 7.95 -7.69 -10.04
N GLU A 20 8.93 -6.81 -10.14
CA GLU A 20 8.77 -5.47 -10.70
C GLU A 20 9.08 -5.49 -12.19
N TRP A 21 8.21 -4.92 -12.98
CA TRP A 21 8.39 -4.74 -14.42
C TRP A 21 7.67 -3.49 -14.88
N SER A 22 8.16 -2.89 -15.94
CA SER A 22 7.58 -1.68 -16.53
C SER A 22 6.87 -1.97 -17.83
N LEU A 23 5.77 -1.29 -18.03
CA LEU A 23 5.00 -1.28 -19.26
C LEU A 23 4.92 0.13 -19.82
N MET A 24 5.05 0.22 -21.14
CA MET A 24 4.78 1.47 -21.84
C MET A 24 3.34 1.45 -22.33
N LEU A 25 2.58 2.48 -21.98
CA LEU A 25 1.23 2.65 -22.52
C LEU A 25 1.33 3.02 -24.01
N GLY A 26 0.70 2.23 -24.85
CA GLY A 26 0.63 2.43 -26.29
C GLY A 26 -0.77 2.12 -26.82
N GLU A 27 -1.00 2.45 -28.07
CA GLU A 27 -2.20 2.00 -28.78
C GLU A 27 -2.07 0.48 -29.03
N SER A 28 -2.90 -0.31 -28.34
CA SER A 28 -3.01 -1.74 -28.60
C SER A 28 -4.04 -2.00 -29.70
N GLN A 29 -3.66 -2.80 -30.67
CA GLN A 29 -4.58 -3.31 -31.72
C GLN A 29 -5.03 -4.75 -31.43
N HIS A 30 -4.84 -5.25 -30.22
CA HIS A 30 -5.15 -6.64 -29.87
C HIS A 30 -6.52 -6.79 -29.24
N GLU A 31 -7.24 -7.83 -29.61
CA GLU A 31 -8.56 -8.23 -29.06
C GLU A 31 -8.45 -8.93 -27.67
N MET A 32 -7.39 -8.64 -26.92
CA MET A 32 -7.18 -9.22 -25.58
C MET A 32 -7.72 -8.30 -24.50
N ASP A 33 -7.69 -8.76 -23.25
CA ASP A 33 -8.09 -7.98 -22.09
C ASP A 33 -7.40 -6.62 -22.06
N LEU A 34 -8.20 -5.55 -22.08
CA LEU A 34 -7.72 -4.19 -22.24
C LEU A 34 -8.01 -3.38 -20.98
N ILE A 35 -6.98 -2.80 -20.40
CA ILE A 35 -7.12 -1.80 -19.34
C ILE A 35 -7.03 -0.40 -19.97
N LYS A 36 -8.13 0.36 -19.89
CA LYS A 36 -8.18 1.73 -20.36
C LYS A 36 -7.90 2.69 -19.21
N VAL A 37 -6.92 3.56 -19.36
CA VAL A 37 -6.57 4.59 -18.38
C VAL A 37 -6.90 5.97 -18.94
N TYR A 38 -7.66 6.74 -18.20
CA TYR A 38 -8.10 8.11 -18.57
C TYR A 38 -7.51 9.13 -17.59
N PRO A 39 -6.27 9.57 -17.74
CA PRO A 39 -5.61 10.47 -16.79
C PRO A 39 -6.29 11.84 -16.65
N GLU A 40 -7.03 12.25 -17.68
CA GLU A 40 -7.81 13.49 -17.71
C GLU A 40 -9.11 13.42 -16.89
N CYS A 41 -9.64 12.21 -16.67
CA CYS A 41 -10.86 11.99 -15.90
C CYS A 41 -10.52 11.89 -14.41
N ARG A 42 -10.37 13.01 -13.75
CA ARG A 42 -10.10 13.07 -12.31
C ARG A 42 -11.40 12.95 -11.52
N LEU A 43 -11.46 11.98 -10.62
CA LEU A 43 -12.59 11.76 -9.73
C LEU A 43 -12.28 12.34 -8.33
N GLN A 44 -12.28 11.50 -7.29
CA GLN A 44 -11.98 11.96 -5.94
C GLN A 44 -10.48 12.14 -5.70
N ARG A 45 -10.15 13.02 -4.77
CA ARG A 45 -8.77 13.16 -4.27
C ARG A 45 -8.52 12.15 -3.16
N ILE A 46 -7.53 11.30 -3.33
CA ILE A 46 -7.03 10.43 -2.26
C ILE A 46 -6.23 11.28 -1.29
N ILE A 47 -6.61 11.29 0.00
CA ILE A 47 -5.94 12.06 1.05
C ILE A 47 -4.84 11.28 1.76
N GLY A 48 -4.83 9.95 1.63
CA GLY A 48 -3.78 9.10 2.18
C GLY A 48 -4.14 7.64 2.21
N PHE A 49 -3.18 6.86 2.68
CA PHE A 49 -3.33 5.42 2.93
C PHE A 49 -2.91 5.12 4.37
N GLY A 50 -3.36 4.00 4.90
CA GLY A 50 -3.00 3.60 6.24
C GLY A 50 -3.56 2.25 6.64
N GLY A 51 -3.35 1.89 7.91
CA GLY A 51 -3.77 0.63 8.49
C GLY A 51 -4.50 0.77 9.81
N ALA A 52 -4.88 -0.37 10.37
CA ALA A 52 -5.49 -0.44 11.69
C ALA A 52 -4.41 -0.53 12.78
N PHE A 53 -4.62 0.26 13.84
CA PHE A 53 -3.82 0.25 15.05
C PHE A 53 -4.68 -0.33 16.17
N THR A 54 -4.48 -1.60 16.46
CA THR A 54 -5.23 -2.33 17.49
C THR A 54 -4.41 -2.44 18.76
N GLU A 55 -5.08 -2.73 19.88
CA GLU A 55 -4.42 -2.95 21.16
C GLU A 55 -3.44 -4.14 21.09
N ALA A 56 -3.81 -5.22 20.41
CA ALA A 56 -2.92 -6.36 20.20
C ALA A 56 -1.64 -5.96 19.43
N CYS A 57 -1.76 -5.12 18.40
CA CYS A 57 -0.59 -4.60 17.68
C CYS A 57 0.31 -3.76 18.58
N ALA A 58 -0.28 -2.86 19.39
CA ALA A 58 0.47 -2.03 20.33
C ALA A 58 1.19 -2.87 21.39
N HIS A 59 0.52 -3.91 21.90
CA HIS A 59 1.09 -4.84 22.87
C HIS A 59 2.30 -5.63 22.31
N VAL A 60 2.20 -6.11 21.09
CA VAL A 60 3.33 -6.77 20.42
C VAL A 60 4.46 -5.79 20.15
N PHE A 61 4.14 -4.60 19.64
CA PHE A 61 5.12 -3.55 19.38
C PHE A 61 5.92 -3.17 20.63
N ALA A 62 5.25 -2.98 21.76
CA ALA A 62 5.90 -2.61 23.03
C ALA A 62 6.89 -3.67 23.55
N ARG A 63 6.76 -4.92 23.11
CA ARG A 63 7.66 -6.02 23.48
C ARG A 63 8.79 -6.27 22.48
N MET A 64 8.78 -5.59 21.35
CA MET A 64 9.85 -5.70 20.37
C MET A 64 11.12 -5.02 20.88
N PRO A 65 12.31 -5.50 20.50
CA PRO A 65 13.55 -4.77 20.71
C PRO A 65 13.48 -3.37 20.06
N GLU A 66 14.11 -2.36 20.68
CA GLU A 66 14.05 -0.96 20.24
C GLU A 66 14.39 -0.79 18.75
N GLY A 67 15.46 -1.41 18.28
CA GLY A 67 15.84 -1.34 16.87
C GLY A 67 14.82 -1.99 15.92
N ALA A 68 14.00 -2.94 16.39
CA ALA A 68 12.90 -3.51 15.63
C ALA A 68 11.69 -2.57 15.60
N GLN A 69 11.44 -1.88 16.72
CA GLN A 69 10.38 -0.86 16.80
C GLN A 69 10.66 0.29 15.81
N GLU A 70 11.87 0.85 15.84
CA GLU A 70 12.30 1.92 14.92
C GLU A 70 12.18 1.49 13.46
N ARG A 71 12.67 0.29 13.14
CA ARG A 71 12.57 -0.26 11.79
C ARG A 71 11.13 -0.41 11.33
N LEU A 72 10.23 -0.89 12.19
CA LEU A 72 8.82 -1.05 11.89
C LEU A 72 8.14 0.30 11.65
N LEU A 73 8.39 1.29 12.49
CA LEU A 73 7.87 2.63 12.32
C LEU A 73 8.36 3.26 11.00
N ARG A 74 9.64 3.07 10.68
CA ARG A 74 10.18 3.56 9.41
C ARG A 74 9.53 2.89 8.20
N VAL A 75 9.30 1.58 8.25
CA VAL A 75 8.66 0.84 7.16
C VAL A 75 7.23 1.32 6.92
N TYR A 76 6.48 1.62 7.97
CA TYR A 76 5.09 2.07 7.81
C TYR A 76 4.95 3.56 7.54
N PHE A 77 5.71 4.41 8.22
CA PHE A 77 5.52 5.86 8.22
C PHE A 77 6.62 6.64 7.50
N GLY A 78 7.78 6.01 7.27
CA GLY A 78 8.89 6.65 6.56
C GLY A 78 8.55 6.94 5.09
N SER A 79 9.16 7.98 4.56
CA SER A 79 9.01 8.37 3.15
C SER A 79 9.60 7.35 2.18
N ASP A 80 10.51 6.50 2.66
CA ASP A 80 11.14 5.38 1.96
C ASP A 80 10.41 4.04 2.22
N GLY A 81 9.32 4.07 2.98
CA GLY A 81 8.46 2.93 3.30
C GLY A 81 7.07 3.04 2.68
N ALA A 82 6.05 2.54 3.40
CA ALA A 82 4.67 2.59 2.95
C ALA A 82 4.04 4.00 3.01
N GLY A 83 4.68 4.95 3.73
CA GLY A 83 4.24 6.34 3.82
C GLY A 83 2.82 6.51 4.37
N TYR A 84 2.43 5.73 5.38
CA TYR A 84 1.10 5.82 5.96
C TYR A 84 0.84 7.19 6.55
N THR A 85 -0.27 7.81 6.15
CA THR A 85 -0.72 9.12 6.62
C THR A 85 -2.05 9.07 7.36
N LEU A 86 -2.71 7.92 7.33
CA LEU A 86 -3.97 7.67 8.00
C LEU A 86 -3.86 6.43 8.88
N CYS A 87 -4.58 6.42 9.98
CA CYS A 87 -4.71 5.22 10.80
C CYS A 87 -6.13 5.10 11.39
N ARG A 88 -6.53 3.89 11.67
CA ARG A 88 -7.78 3.57 12.35
C ARG A 88 -7.48 2.93 13.69
N ALA A 89 -8.01 3.50 14.76
CA ALA A 89 -7.99 2.88 16.08
C ALA A 89 -9.43 2.60 16.55
N PRO A 90 -9.69 1.49 17.25
CA PRO A 90 -10.99 1.24 17.85
C PRO A 90 -11.25 2.17 19.02
N ILE A 91 -12.50 2.54 19.21
CA ILE A 91 -12.99 3.17 20.44
C ILE A 91 -13.58 2.04 21.29
N MET A 92 -13.14 1.95 22.55
CA MET A 92 -13.43 0.85 23.47
C MET A 92 -12.71 -0.46 23.03
N SER A 93 -13.43 -1.57 22.80
CA SER A 93 -12.84 -2.85 22.43
C SER A 93 -13.18 -3.27 20.98
N CYS A 94 -12.41 -4.19 20.44
CA CYS A 94 -12.66 -4.86 19.18
C CYS A 94 -12.13 -6.30 19.23
N ASP A 95 -12.32 -7.09 18.19
CA ASP A 95 -11.86 -8.49 18.10
C ASP A 95 -10.35 -8.67 18.35
N PHE A 96 -9.59 -7.61 18.23
CA PHE A 96 -8.13 -7.58 18.46
C PHE A 96 -7.74 -6.84 19.75
N SER A 97 -8.64 -6.74 20.71
CA SER A 97 -8.35 -6.28 22.06
C SER A 97 -7.81 -7.41 22.92
N LEU A 98 -6.99 -7.08 23.92
CA LEU A 98 -6.39 -8.06 24.84
C LEU A 98 -7.38 -8.59 25.87
N SER A 99 -8.40 -7.82 26.13
CA SER A 99 -9.51 -8.19 27.01
C SER A 99 -10.81 -7.55 26.51
N PRO A 100 -11.96 -8.16 26.79
CA PRO A 100 -13.26 -7.59 26.43
C PRO A 100 -13.57 -6.31 27.19
#